data_eb148f59b0042e58562969c6bac63938
#
_entry.id   eb148f59b0042e58562969c6bac63938
#
_cell.length_a   1.000
_cell.length_b   1.000
_cell.length_c   1.000
_cell.angle_alpha   90.00
_cell.angle_beta   90.00
_cell.angle_gamma   90.00
#
_symmetry.space_group_name_H-M   'P 1'
#
loop_
_entity.id
_entity.type
_entity.pdbx_description
1 polymer ?
#
loop_
_entity_poly.entity_id
_entity_poly.type
_entity_poly.pdbx_seq_one_letter_code
_entity_poly.pdbx_strand_id
1 'polypeptide(L)'
;MLNKKTIACCGTHGKTTTTYFLTRMLDKKCNYIIGDGDGKGYDNELLVLEACEYKKHFLSYHPELLIINNIELDHTDFYRSIKELINAFQLAANNSKIILANGDDKNVNKIKHSNKITYGFKKNNDIVIKILSTTTKGYYIQVKYQVNYYLHVPYLGKHMIYNYVASYMALRILGYIPKQLTSNDLPKRRLTTINYYDNILIDDYAHHPTEIASLYNTLKLSYPNRKINVIFQPHTYERTIHFKRQFKKVLKVFDKVYLLDVFTSKREKHNLNMQDKIDKYFKHFNKIEDLNVSKIKDYAEIWVFLGAGLANEILLNLINKEKMWKFS
;
A
#
# COMPACT_ATOMS: atom_id res chain seq x y z
N MET A 1 -26.69 1.28 -10.49
CA MET A 1 -25.25 1.23 -10.71
C MET A 1 -25.03 0.21 -11.86
N LEU A 2 -25.71 0.64 -12.94
CA LEU A 2 -25.22 0.57 -13.79
C LEU A 2 -24.42 -0.28 -14.73
N ASN A 3 -24.75 -0.42 -15.84
CA ASN A 3 -24.16 -1.02 -17.04
C ASN A 3 -22.72 -0.51 -17.40
N LYS A 4 -21.91 -0.14 -16.37
CA LYS A 4 -20.54 0.30 -16.60
C LYS A 4 -19.58 -0.88 -16.54
N LYS A 5 -18.69 -1.00 -17.53
CA LYS A 5 -17.54 -1.92 -17.42
C LYS A 5 -16.73 -1.56 -16.20
N THR A 6 -16.47 -2.51 -15.32
CA THR A 6 -15.81 -2.22 -14.04
C THR A 6 -14.50 -2.99 -13.93
N ILE A 7 -13.42 -2.28 -13.59
CA ILE A 7 -12.17 -2.86 -13.10
C ILE A 7 -12.14 -2.66 -11.59
N ALA A 8 -12.13 -3.75 -10.83
CA ALA A 8 -12.04 -3.71 -9.39
C ALA A 8 -10.67 -4.23 -8.93
N CYS A 9 -10.07 -3.55 -7.95
CA CYS A 9 -8.83 -3.98 -7.34
C CYS A 9 -9.05 -4.38 -5.89
N CYS A 10 -8.78 -5.62 -5.55
CA CYS A 10 -8.81 -6.14 -4.19
C CYS A 10 -7.48 -6.75 -3.78
N GLY A 11 -7.36 -7.09 -2.49
CA GLY A 11 -6.15 -7.64 -1.88
C GLY A 11 -5.93 -7.02 -0.51
N THR A 12 -5.18 -7.65 0.34
CA THR A 12 -4.88 -7.10 1.67
C THR A 12 -4.06 -5.82 1.54
N HIS A 13 -3.06 -5.80 0.65
CA HIS A 13 -2.16 -4.66 0.43
C HIS A 13 -2.15 -4.20 -1.02
N GLY A 14 -1.78 -2.93 -1.23
CA GLY A 14 -1.55 -2.37 -2.56
C GLY A 14 -2.81 -1.95 -3.34
N LYS A 15 -4.01 -2.13 -2.80
CA LYS A 15 -5.29 -1.76 -3.45
C LYS A 15 -5.29 -0.31 -3.95
N THR A 16 -5.09 0.63 -3.04
CA THR A 16 -5.09 2.08 -3.32
C THR A 16 -4.09 2.44 -4.43
N THR A 17 -2.85 1.92 -4.31
CA THR A 17 -1.79 2.20 -5.30
C THR A 17 -2.14 1.63 -6.67
N THR A 18 -2.64 0.39 -6.73
CA THR A 18 -3.03 -0.26 -8.00
C THR A 18 -4.20 0.47 -8.64
N THR A 19 -5.24 0.82 -7.86
CA THR A 19 -6.40 1.57 -8.34
C THR A 19 -5.98 2.95 -8.84
N TYR A 20 -5.11 3.63 -8.11
CA TYR A 20 -4.57 4.93 -8.51
C TYR A 20 -3.77 4.83 -9.82
N PHE A 21 -2.90 3.82 -9.97
CA PHE A 21 -2.14 3.59 -11.20
C PHE A 21 -3.06 3.35 -12.40
N LEU A 22 -4.11 2.56 -12.24
CA LEU A 22 -5.12 2.36 -13.29
C LEU A 22 -5.68 3.71 -13.79
N THR A 23 -6.09 4.59 -12.86
CA THR A 23 -6.66 5.90 -13.23
C THR A 23 -5.65 6.78 -13.95
N ARG A 24 -4.37 6.76 -13.50
CA ARG A 24 -3.30 7.53 -14.12
C ARG A 24 -2.90 7.00 -15.49
N MET A 25 -2.82 5.68 -15.65
CA MET A 25 -2.53 5.03 -16.93
C MET A 25 -3.65 5.26 -17.96
N LEU A 26 -4.87 5.52 -17.51
CA LEU A 26 -6.01 5.94 -18.34
C LEU A 26 -6.10 7.46 -18.55
N ASP A 27 -5.11 8.21 -18.09
CA ASP A 27 -5.09 9.68 -18.14
C ASP A 27 -6.34 10.30 -17.47
N LYS A 28 -6.83 9.66 -16.41
CA LYS A 28 -8.09 9.98 -15.69
C LYS A 28 -9.35 9.95 -16.58
N LYS A 29 -9.31 9.31 -17.72
CA LYS A 29 -10.46 9.14 -18.62
C LYS A 29 -11.32 7.94 -18.20
N CYS A 30 -11.67 7.87 -16.92
CA CYS A 30 -12.56 6.84 -16.36
C CYS A 30 -13.22 7.37 -15.09
N ASN A 31 -14.38 6.84 -14.76
CA ASN A 31 -14.94 7.03 -13.42
C ASN A 31 -14.07 6.25 -12.43
N TYR A 32 -13.86 6.78 -11.22
CA TYR A 32 -13.08 6.05 -10.23
C TYR A 32 -13.50 6.34 -8.80
N ILE A 33 -13.26 5.35 -7.94
CA ILE A 33 -13.42 5.42 -6.47
C ILE A 33 -12.21 4.75 -5.84
N ILE A 34 -11.45 5.51 -5.06
CA ILE A 34 -10.25 5.07 -4.34
C ILE A 34 -10.51 5.12 -2.84
N GLY A 35 -9.95 4.18 -2.10
CA GLY A 35 -10.21 4.00 -0.67
C GLY A 35 -9.70 5.10 0.25
N ASP A 36 -8.89 6.04 -0.26
CA ASP A 36 -8.44 7.24 0.44
C ASP A 36 -9.46 8.39 0.42
N GLY A 37 -10.64 8.14 -0.16
CA GLY A 37 -11.70 9.13 -0.31
C GLY A 37 -11.64 9.92 -1.61
N ASP A 38 -10.65 9.66 -2.48
CA ASP A 38 -10.59 10.26 -3.81
C ASP A 38 -11.54 9.52 -4.76
N GLY A 39 -12.35 10.26 -5.48
CA GLY A 39 -13.30 9.72 -6.44
C GLY A 39 -13.81 10.78 -7.38
N LYS A 40 -14.04 10.38 -8.63
CA LYS A 40 -14.57 11.29 -9.65
C LYS A 40 -15.42 10.54 -10.66
N GLY A 41 -16.57 11.15 -10.96
CA GLY A 41 -17.45 10.74 -12.04
C GLY A 41 -17.14 11.53 -13.32
N TYR A 42 -17.16 10.82 -14.43
CA TYR A 42 -17.08 11.37 -15.77
C TYR A 42 -18.18 10.73 -16.62
N ASP A 43 -18.50 11.34 -17.74
CA ASP A 43 -19.35 10.72 -18.75
C ASP A 43 -18.55 9.66 -19.54
N ASN A 44 -18.38 8.50 -18.91
CA ASN A 44 -17.62 7.38 -19.42
C ASN A 44 -18.22 6.06 -18.94
N GLU A 45 -18.12 5.01 -19.75
CA GLU A 45 -18.63 3.68 -19.42
C GLU A 45 -17.72 2.88 -18.50
N LEU A 46 -16.44 3.27 -18.35
CA LEU A 46 -15.47 2.57 -17.52
C LEU A 46 -15.48 3.11 -16.09
N LEU A 47 -15.56 2.20 -15.12
CA LEU A 47 -15.40 2.46 -13.70
C LEU A 47 -14.19 1.68 -13.18
N VAL A 48 -13.27 2.37 -12.51
CA VAL A 48 -12.15 1.79 -11.77
C VAL A 48 -12.42 1.97 -10.29
N LEU A 49 -12.38 0.89 -9.49
CA LEU A 49 -12.67 0.99 -8.07
C LEU A 49 -11.75 0.16 -7.19
N GLU A 50 -11.49 0.68 -6.00
CA GLU A 50 -10.88 -0.07 -4.91
C GLU A 50 -11.96 -0.89 -4.20
N ALA A 51 -11.84 -2.22 -4.25
CA ALA A 51 -12.79 -3.16 -3.69
C ALA A 51 -12.30 -3.67 -2.32
N CYS A 52 -12.84 -3.10 -1.24
CA CYS A 52 -12.43 -3.42 0.12
C CYS A 52 -13.01 -4.76 0.58
N GLU A 53 -12.14 -5.64 1.08
CA GLU A 53 -12.50 -6.95 1.65
C GLU A 53 -13.16 -6.85 3.03
N TYR A 54 -12.94 -5.77 3.76
CA TYR A 54 -13.49 -5.57 5.09
C TYR A 54 -15.02 -5.67 5.08
N LYS A 55 -15.56 -6.46 6.01
CA LYS A 55 -17.00 -6.78 6.08
C LYS A 55 -17.58 -7.29 4.76
N LYS A 56 -16.74 -7.85 3.90
CA LYS A 56 -17.11 -8.41 2.58
C LYS A 56 -17.73 -7.38 1.63
N HIS A 57 -17.41 -6.09 1.75
CA HIS A 57 -17.99 -5.04 0.88
C HIS A 57 -17.72 -5.30 -0.60
N PHE A 58 -16.57 -5.90 -0.95
CA PHE A 58 -16.23 -6.25 -2.34
C PHE A 58 -17.18 -7.25 -3.00
N LEU A 59 -18.00 -7.98 -2.23
CA LEU A 59 -18.99 -8.90 -2.80
C LEU A 59 -20.19 -8.20 -3.47
N SER A 60 -20.37 -6.91 -3.22
CA SER A 60 -21.41 -6.10 -3.86
C SER A 60 -21.07 -5.74 -5.31
N TYR A 61 -19.88 -6.06 -5.78
CA TYR A 61 -19.42 -5.71 -7.12
C TYR A 61 -19.41 -6.94 -8.04
N HIS A 62 -19.68 -6.70 -9.34
CA HIS A 62 -19.63 -7.71 -10.40
C HIS A 62 -18.72 -7.17 -11.53
N PRO A 63 -17.40 -7.13 -11.30
CA PRO A 63 -16.51 -6.48 -12.24
C PRO A 63 -16.28 -7.30 -13.51
N GLU A 64 -16.02 -6.59 -14.61
CA GLU A 64 -15.52 -7.19 -15.84
C GLU A 64 -14.16 -7.86 -15.58
N LEU A 65 -13.27 -7.16 -14.82
CA LEU A 65 -11.99 -7.67 -14.40
C LEU A 65 -11.73 -7.35 -12.92
N LEU A 66 -11.43 -8.38 -12.14
CA LEU A 66 -11.01 -8.27 -10.75
C LEU A 66 -9.49 -8.51 -10.65
N ILE A 67 -8.77 -7.53 -10.13
CA ILE A 67 -7.37 -7.69 -9.75
C ILE A 67 -7.30 -8.21 -8.32
N ILE A 68 -6.51 -9.27 -8.07
CA ILE A 68 -6.24 -9.80 -6.74
C ILE A 68 -4.73 -9.69 -6.48
N ASN A 69 -4.32 -8.68 -5.71
CA ASN A 69 -2.90 -8.39 -5.46
C ASN A 69 -2.24 -9.41 -4.53
N ASN A 70 -2.85 -9.68 -3.40
CA ASN A 70 -2.35 -10.58 -2.36
C ASN A 70 -3.46 -10.91 -1.36
N ILE A 71 -3.29 -11.99 -0.62
CA ILE A 71 -4.20 -12.37 0.48
C ILE A 71 -3.36 -12.71 1.71
N GLU A 72 -3.36 -11.82 2.69
CA GLU A 72 -2.74 -11.98 3.98
C GLU A 72 -3.79 -11.72 5.07
N LEU A 73 -3.69 -12.40 6.21
CA LEU A 73 -4.65 -12.19 7.29
C LEU A 73 -4.56 -10.74 7.79
N ASP A 74 -5.67 -10.06 7.72
CA ASP A 74 -5.89 -8.71 8.27
C ASP A 74 -7.35 -8.62 8.71
N HIS A 75 -7.76 -7.48 9.30
CA HIS A 75 -9.12 -7.29 9.80
C HIS A 75 -9.56 -8.44 10.73
N THR A 76 -8.71 -8.74 11.72
CA THR A 76 -8.91 -9.85 12.66
C THR A 76 -10.11 -9.65 13.58
N ASP A 77 -10.66 -8.44 13.64
CA ASP A 77 -11.97 -8.11 14.19
C ASP A 77 -13.14 -8.74 13.44
N PHE A 78 -12.94 -9.08 12.17
CA PHE A 78 -13.98 -9.63 11.31
C PHE A 78 -13.64 -11.04 10.80
N TYR A 79 -12.40 -11.25 10.32
CA TYR A 79 -11.94 -12.55 9.82
C TYR A 79 -11.15 -13.30 10.88
N ARG A 80 -11.71 -14.42 11.37
CA ARG A 80 -11.09 -15.25 12.42
C ARG A 80 -9.90 -16.08 11.91
N SER A 81 -9.81 -16.29 10.60
CA SER A 81 -8.76 -17.12 10.00
C SER A 81 -8.47 -16.71 8.56
N ILE A 82 -7.26 -17.04 8.09
CA ILE A 82 -6.87 -16.90 6.69
C ILE A 82 -7.77 -17.70 5.75
N LYS A 83 -8.31 -18.84 6.21
CA LYS A 83 -9.25 -19.67 5.42
C LYS A 83 -10.55 -18.93 5.16
N GLU A 84 -11.09 -18.26 6.17
CA GLU A 84 -12.31 -17.45 6.03
C GLU A 84 -12.10 -16.28 5.06
N LEU A 85 -10.96 -15.61 5.16
CA LEU A 85 -10.60 -14.54 4.24
C LEU A 85 -10.46 -15.06 2.80
N ILE A 86 -9.76 -16.18 2.57
CA ILE A 86 -9.64 -16.81 1.24
C ILE A 86 -11.02 -17.15 0.68
N ASN A 87 -11.93 -17.68 1.49
CA ASN A 87 -13.29 -17.99 1.03
C ASN A 87 -14.05 -16.73 0.58
N ALA A 88 -13.87 -15.60 1.29
CA ALA A 88 -14.45 -14.33 0.87
C ALA A 88 -13.88 -13.85 -0.49
N PHE A 89 -12.56 -13.97 -0.70
CA PHE A 89 -11.94 -13.69 -2.00
C PHE A 89 -12.41 -14.64 -3.10
N GLN A 90 -12.66 -15.92 -2.79
CA GLN A 90 -13.23 -16.87 -3.75
C GLN A 90 -14.63 -16.43 -4.20
N LEU A 91 -15.47 -15.95 -3.28
CA LEU A 91 -16.79 -15.43 -3.63
C LEU A 91 -16.69 -14.17 -4.52
N ALA A 92 -15.76 -13.25 -4.21
CA ALA A 92 -15.53 -12.08 -5.04
C ALA A 92 -15.03 -12.46 -6.45
N ALA A 93 -14.16 -13.48 -6.54
CA ALA A 93 -13.72 -14.02 -7.83
C ALA A 93 -14.88 -14.60 -8.64
N ASN A 94 -15.79 -15.35 -8.00
CA ASN A 94 -16.95 -15.93 -8.66
C ASN A 94 -17.93 -14.87 -9.21
N ASN A 95 -17.95 -13.66 -8.63
CA ASN A 95 -18.75 -12.54 -9.11
C ASN A 95 -18.10 -11.77 -10.28
N SER A 96 -16.92 -12.18 -10.73
CA SER A 96 -16.15 -11.48 -11.75
C SER A 96 -16.13 -12.24 -13.07
N LYS A 97 -15.99 -11.57 -14.21
CA LYS A 97 -15.85 -12.25 -15.51
C LYS A 97 -14.43 -12.76 -15.76
N ILE A 98 -13.44 -11.95 -15.40
CA ILE A 98 -12.01 -12.25 -15.53
C ILE A 98 -11.34 -11.94 -14.20
N ILE A 99 -10.38 -12.75 -13.76
CA ILE A 99 -9.51 -12.41 -12.65
C ILE A 99 -8.05 -12.30 -13.12
N LEU A 100 -7.39 -11.22 -12.70
CA LEU A 100 -5.95 -11.02 -12.83
C LEU A 100 -5.33 -11.19 -11.44
N ALA A 101 -4.64 -12.29 -11.21
CA ALA A 101 -4.26 -12.76 -9.89
C ALA A 101 -2.73 -12.83 -9.74
N ASN A 102 -2.20 -12.33 -8.62
CA ASN A 102 -0.78 -12.47 -8.31
C ASN A 102 -0.44 -13.95 -8.03
N GLY A 103 0.13 -14.63 -9.02
CA GLY A 103 0.48 -16.05 -8.92
C GLY A 103 1.72 -16.34 -8.06
N ASP A 104 2.44 -15.30 -7.60
CA ASP A 104 3.52 -15.49 -6.64
C ASP A 104 3.01 -15.58 -5.19
N ASP A 105 1.77 -15.14 -4.93
CA ASP A 105 1.15 -15.23 -3.61
C ASP A 105 0.51 -16.61 -3.39
N LYS A 106 0.89 -17.27 -2.30
CA LYS A 106 0.46 -18.64 -1.96
C LYS A 106 -1.05 -18.75 -1.69
N ASN A 107 -1.68 -17.70 -1.19
CA ASN A 107 -3.11 -17.73 -0.85
C ASN A 107 -3.96 -17.34 -2.07
N VAL A 108 -3.49 -16.39 -2.91
CA VAL A 108 -4.12 -16.06 -4.20
C VAL A 108 -4.13 -17.28 -5.12
N ASN A 109 -3.11 -18.13 -5.07
CA ASN A 109 -3.06 -19.37 -5.87
C ASN A 109 -4.18 -20.36 -5.52
N LYS A 110 -4.77 -20.28 -4.33
CA LYS A 110 -5.89 -21.11 -3.91
C LYS A 110 -7.22 -20.71 -4.53
N ILE A 111 -7.31 -19.48 -5.07
CA ILE A 111 -8.52 -18.98 -5.75
C ILE A 111 -8.66 -19.68 -7.09
N LYS A 112 -9.83 -20.26 -7.33
CA LYS A 112 -10.18 -20.95 -8.57
C LYS A 112 -11.11 -20.09 -9.40
N HIS A 113 -10.87 -20.03 -10.71
CA HIS A 113 -11.74 -19.34 -11.65
C HIS A 113 -11.47 -19.82 -13.07
N SER A 114 -12.51 -19.94 -13.91
CA SER A 114 -12.36 -20.40 -15.31
C SER A 114 -11.50 -19.46 -16.16
N ASN A 115 -11.67 -18.14 -15.97
CA ASN A 115 -10.93 -17.10 -16.68
C ASN A 115 -9.89 -16.44 -15.76
N LYS A 116 -9.01 -17.24 -15.18
CA LYS A 116 -7.93 -16.77 -14.31
C LYS A 116 -6.66 -16.55 -15.15
N ILE A 117 -6.11 -15.33 -15.06
CA ILE A 117 -4.81 -14.95 -15.60
C ILE A 117 -3.90 -14.63 -14.42
N THR A 118 -2.74 -15.28 -14.35
CA THR A 118 -1.77 -15.09 -13.27
C THR A 118 -0.64 -14.19 -13.69
N TYR A 119 -0.13 -13.34 -12.78
CA TYR A 119 1.04 -12.51 -13.01
C TYR A 119 2.05 -12.62 -11.87
N GLY A 120 3.32 -12.45 -12.18
CA GLY A 120 4.39 -12.48 -11.17
C GLY A 120 5.77 -12.75 -11.74
N PHE A 121 6.73 -12.96 -10.85
CA PHE A 121 8.13 -13.24 -11.23
C PHE A 121 8.39 -14.73 -11.48
N LYS A 122 7.58 -15.62 -10.93
CA LYS A 122 7.71 -17.05 -11.15
C LYS A 122 7.36 -17.41 -12.59
N LYS A 123 8.14 -18.34 -13.18
CA LYS A 123 8.01 -18.75 -14.58
C LYS A 123 6.69 -19.45 -14.92
N ASN A 124 5.99 -19.97 -13.92
CA ASN A 124 4.71 -20.66 -14.08
C ASN A 124 3.49 -19.70 -14.10
N ASN A 125 3.70 -18.39 -14.06
CA ASN A 125 2.64 -17.41 -14.29
C ASN A 125 2.35 -17.26 -15.79
N ASP A 126 1.12 -16.90 -16.14
CA ASP A 126 0.74 -16.56 -17.51
C ASP A 126 1.45 -15.28 -17.97
N ILE A 127 1.57 -14.30 -17.05
CA ILE A 127 2.30 -13.05 -17.23
C ILE A 127 3.57 -13.11 -16.40
N VAL A 128 4.72 -13.24 -17.05
CA VAL A 128 6.01 -13.37 -16.36
C VAL A 128 6.76 -12.05 -16.36
N ILE A 129 7.14 -11.60 -15.17
CA ILE A 129 7.92 -10.39 -14.93
C ILE A 129 9.40 -10.74 -14.81
N LYS A 130 10.26 -10.00 -15.51
CA LYS A 130 11.73 -10.10 -15.37
C LYS A 130 12.30 -8.69 -15.18
N ILE A 131 13.05 -8.48 -14.11
CA ILE A 131 13.83 -7.24 -13.94
C ILE A 131 15.05 -7.33 -14.86
N LEU A 132 15.21 -6.34 -15.73
CA LEU A 132 16.35 -6.21 -16.64
C LEU A 132 17.45 -5.37 -15.99
N SER A 133 17.08 -4.25 -15.36
CA SER A 133 18.00 -3.41 -14.60
C SER A 133 17.30 -2.66 -13.47
N THR A 134 18.08 -2.29 -12.46
CA THR A 134 17.65 -1.50 -11.32
C THR A 134 18.48 -0.21 -11.31
N THR A 135 17.81 0.93 -11.13
CA THR A 135 18.42 2.24 -10.98
C THR A 135 17.99 2.87 -9.65
N THR A 136 18.56 4.01 -9.28
CA THR A 136 18.11 4.79 -8.13
C THR A 136 16.71 5.38 -8.29
N LYS A 137 16.17 5.35 -9.53
CA LYS A 137 14.86 5.92 -9.90
C LYS A 137 13.80 4.87 -10.23
N GLY A 138 14.10 3.57 -10.08
CA GLY A 138 13.16 2.50 -10.37
C GLY A 138 13.76 1.33 -11.15
N TYR A 139 12.92 0.64 -11.92
CA TYR A 139 13.28 -0.60 -12.60
C TYR A 139 12.94 -0.53 -14.08
N TYR A 140 13.81 -1.09 -14.92
CA TYR A 140 13.45 -1.50 -16.27
C TYR A 140 13.10 -2.99 -16.23
N ILE A 141 11.90 -3.33 -16.71
CA ILE A 141 11.38 -4.68 -16.65
C ILE A 141 10.91 -5.17 -18.03
N GLN A 142 10.98 -6.47 -18.22
CA GLN A 142 10.29 -7.18 -19.29
C GLN A 142 9.07 -7.87 -18.70
N VAL A 143 7.92 -7.72 -19.33
CA VAL A 143 6.69 -8.43 -19.02
C VAL A 143 6.32 -9.28 -20.23
N LYS A 144 6.37 -10.59 -20.08
CA LYS A 144 6.05 -11.55 -21.15
C LYS A 144 4.61 -12.02 -20.99
N TYR A 145 3.77 -11.70 -21.98
CA TYR A 145 2.40 -12.19 -22.12
C TYR A 145 2.00 -12.08 -23.60
N GLN A 146 1.75 -13.20 -24.29
CA GLN A 146 1.53 -13.25 -25.76
C GLN A 146 2.66 -12.55 -26.55
N VAL A 147 2.98 -11.31 -26.21
CA VAL A 147 4.12 -10.52 -26.70
C VAL A 147 4.97 -10.02 -25.51
N ASN A 148 6.15 -9.49 -25.82
CA ASN A 148 7.02 -8.88 -24.81
C ASN A 148 6.73 -7.38 -24.68
N TYR A 149 6.50 -6.91 -23.45
CA TYR A 149 6.43 -5.50 -23.10
C TYR A 149 7.70 -5.11 -22.36
N TYR A 150 8.29 -3.97 -22.73
CA TYR A 150 9.44 -3.38 -22.03
C TYR A 150 8.96 -2.12 -21.33
N LEU A 151 9.02 -2.10 -20.01
CA LEU A 151 8.40 -1.05 -19.20
C LEU A 151 9.43 -0.46 -18.24
N HIS A 152 9.30 0.83 -17.98
CA HIS A 152 9.97 1.51 -16.89
C HIS A 152 8.98 1.66 -15.74
N VAL A 153 9.31 1.11 -14.57
CA VAL A 153 8.58 1.29 -13.32
C VAL A 153 9.32 2.37 -12.53
N PRO A 154 8.80 3.61 -12.45
CA PRO A 154 9.55 4.75 -11.89
C PRO A 154 9.47 4.80 -10.34
N TYR A 155 9.45 3.65 -9.69
CA TYR A 155 9.33 3.49 -8.25
C TYR A 155 10.23 2.37 -7.77
N LEU A 156 10.86 2.53 -6.61
CA LEU A 156 11.58 1.45 -5.95
C LEU A 156 10.66 0.58 -5.09
N GLY A 157 11.12 -0.63 -4.80
CA GLY A 157 10.36 -1.63 -4.05
C GLY A 157 9.63 -2.64 -4.96
N LYS A 158 9.87 -3.92 -4.68
CA LYS A 158 9.32 -5.02 -5.48
C LYS A 158 7.78 -5.01 -5.53
N HIS A 159 7.13 -4.57 -4.44
CA HIS A 159 5.68 -4.43 -4.37
C HIS A 159 5.13 -3.40 -5.39
N MET A 160 5.92 -2.37 -5.71
CA MET A 160 5.54 -1.38 -6.72
C MET A 160 5.55 -1.98 -8.13
N ILE A 161 6.46 -2.93 -8.41
CA ILE A 161 6.46 -3.66 -9.69
C ILE A 161 5.17 -4.47 -9.83
N TYR A 162 4.75 -5.19 -8.76
CA TYR A 162 3.50 -5.94 -8.79
C TYR A 162 2.29 -5.03 -9.06
N ASN A 163 2.18 -3.92 -8.32
CA ASN A 163 1.06 -2.97 -8.48
C ASN A 163 1.04 -2.35 -9.89
N TYR A 164 2.22 -1.97 -10.40
CA TYR A 164 2.37 -1.38 -11.74
C TYR A 164 1.97 -2.38 -12.83
N VAL A 165 2.51 -3.61 -12.77
CA VAL A 165 2.23 -4.64 -13.78
C VAL A 165 0.77 -5.08 -13.72
N ALA A 166 0.21 -5.23 -12.53
CA ALA A 166 -1.22 -5.54 -12.38
C ALA A 166 -2.09 -4.47 -13.07
N SER A 167 -1.80 -3.18 -12.83
CA SER A 167 -2.54 -2.07 -13.46
C SER A 167 -2.36 -2.05 -14.97
N TYR A 168 -1.11 -2.13 -15.44
CA TYR A 168 -0.78 -2.11 -16.85
C TYR A 168 -1.44 -3.27 -17.61
N MET A 169 -1.31 -4.48 -17.09
CA MET A 169 -1.83 -5.69 -17.76
C MET A 169 -3.34 -5.80 -17.69
N ALA A 170 -3.98 -5.33 -16.61
CA ALA A 170 -5.44 -5.26 -16.55
C ALA A 170 -6.01 -4.42 -17.69
N LEU A 171 -5.39 -3.27 -17.97
CA LEU A 171 -5.78 -2.42 -19.10
C LEU A 171 -5.52 -3.09 -20.44
N ARG A 172 -4.36 -3.73 -20.61
CA ARG A 172 -4.02 -4.45 -21.87
C ARG A 172 -4.99 -5.60 -22.15
N ILE A 173 -5.36 -6.39 -21.12
CA ILE A 173 -6.31 -7.51 -21.23
C ILE A 173 -7.68 -7.00 -21.72
N LEU A 174 -8.10 -5.82 -21.27
CA LEU A 174 -9.37 -5.21 -21.69
C LEU A 174 -9.29 -4.37 -22.96
N GLY A 175 -8.14 -4.37 -23.67
CA GLY A 175 -7.94 -3.70 -24.96
C GLY A 175 -7.58 -2.21 -24.85
N TYR A 176 -7.31 -1.69 -23.66
CA TYR A 176 -6.85 -0.30 -23.51
C TYR A 176 -5.35 -0.17 -23.75
N ILE A 177 -4.91 1.03 -24.12
CA ILE A 177 -3.49 1.40 -24.24
C ILE A 177 -3.09 2.21 -23.01
N PRO A 178 -2.34 1.62 -22.04
CA PRO A 178 -1.95 2.33 -20.83
C PRO A 178 -0.89 3.38 -21.12
N LYS A 179 -1.04 4.57 -20.52
CA LYS A 179 0.01 5.60 -20.48
C LYS A 179 1.10 5.18 -19.49
N GLN A 180 2.35 5.49 -19.79
CA GLN A 180 3.44 5.29 -18.83
C GLN A 180 3.33 6.30 -17.69
N LEU A 181 3.63 5.82 -16.46
CA LEU A 181 3.64 6.67 -15.28
C LEU A 181 5.01 7.31 -15.06
N THR A 182 5.00 8.41 -14.32
CA THR A 182 6.18 9.11 -13.84
C THR A 182 6.34 8.93 -12.33
N SER A 183 7.48 9.31 -11.77
CA SER A 183 7.72 9.26 -10.33
C SER A 183 6.74 10.10 -9.50
N ASN A 184 6.07 11.07 -10.11
CA ASN A 184 5.07 11.92 -9.46
C ASN A 184 3.67 11.29 -9.40
N ASP A 185 3.46 10.16 -10.06
CA ASP A 185 2.18 9.48 -10.10
C ASP A 185 2.03 8.50 -8.94
N LEU A 186 2.10 8.99 -7.70
CA LEU A 186 1.84 8.24 -6.47
C LEU A 186 0.61 8.79 -5.75
N PRO A 187 -0.19 7.95 -5.10
CA PRO A 187 -1.25 8.41 -4.22
C PRO A 187 -0.65 9.12 -3.00
N LYS A 188 -1.43 10.00 -2.39
CA LYS A 188 -1.03 10.69 -1.16
C LYS A 188 -0.66 9.67 -0.08
N ARG A 189 0.30 10.05 0.78
CA ARG A 189 0.75 9.22 1.89
C ARG A 189 1.25 7.82 1.47
N ARG A 190 1.88 7.72 0.29
CA ARG A 190 2.59 6.53 -0.21
C ARG A 190 3.98 6.98 -0.64
N LEU A 191 4.99 6.76 0.24
CA LEU A 191 6.36 7.24 0.03
C LEU A 191 6.44 8.74 -0.30
N THR A 192 5.54 9.56 0.26
CA THR A 192 5.59 11.01 0.04
C THR A 192 6.85 11.56 0.67
N THR A 193 7.76 12.05 -0.15
CA THR A 193 9.11 12.48 0.25
C THR A 193 9.19 14.00 0.30
N ILE A 194 9.73 14.54 1.38
CA ILE A 194 9.87 15.98 1.61
C ILE A 194 11.31 16.23 2.09
N ASN A 195 12.02 17.12 1.40
CA ASN A 195 13.32 17.60 1.87
C ASN A 195 13.12 18.60 3.00
N TYR A 196 13.83 18.42 4.11
CA TYR A 196 13.71 19.23 5.30
C TYR A 196 15.10 19.44 5.91
N TYR A 197 15.74 20.58 5.61
CA TYR A 197 17.19 20.80 5.85
C TYR A 197 17.99 19.64 5.23
N ASP A 198 18.92 19.05 5.97
CA ASP A 198 19.69 17.89 5.53
C ASP A 198 18.95 16.55 5.70
N ASN A 199 17.73 16.60 6.21
CA ASN A 199 16.90 15.42 6.42
C ASN A 199 15.97 15.14 5.23
N ILE A 200 15.53 13.90 5.17
CA ILE A 200 14.45 13.47 4.31
C ILE A 200 13.29 12.99 5.19
N LEU A 201 12.17 13.69 5.10
CA LEU A 201 10.93 13.28 5.77
C LEU A 201 10.08 12.46 4.82
N ILE A 202 9.53 11.38 5.30
CA ILE A 202 8.72 10.45 4.51
C ILE A 202 7.39 10.23 5.22
N ASP A 203 6.28 10.50 4.53
CA ASP A 203 4.94 10.13 4.98
C ASP A 203 4.49 8.87 4.27
N ASP A 204 4.13 7.85 5.05
CA ASP A 204 3.59 6.62 4.51
C ASP A 204 2.45 6.06 5.38
N TYR A 205 1.43 5.55 4.71
CA TYR A 205 0.23 5.03 5.36
C TYR A 205 0.39 3.61 5.90
N ALA A 206 1.52 2.95 5.67
CA ALA A 206 1.75 1.58 6.07
C ALA A 206 1.48 1.37 7.57
N HIS A 207 0.67 0.38 7.88
CA HIS A 207 0.21 0.08 9.24
C HIS A 207 0.09 -1.43 9.50
N HIS A 208 0.54 -2.26 8.57
CA HIS A 208 0.68 -3.71 8.73
C HIS A 208 2.17 -4.10 8.70
N PRO A 209 2.63 -5.11 9.45
CA PRO A 209 4.06 -5.48 9.50
C PRO A 209 4.68 -5.74 8.13
N THR A 210 3.95 -6.36 7.21
CA THR A 210 4.40 -6.63 5.83
C THR A 210 4.63 -5.35 5.03
N GLU A 211 3.73 -4.35 5.19
CA GLU A 211 3.89 -3.04 4.53
C GLU A 211 5.10 -2.30 5.07
N ILE A 212 5.29 -2.29 6.41
CA ILE A 212 6.43 -1.66 7.08
C ILE A 212 7.76 -2.28 6.62
N ALA A 213 7.81 -3.61 6.51
CA ALA A 213 8.99 -4.31 5.99
C ALA A 213 9.29 -3.93 4.53
N SER A 214 8.27 -3.85 3.68
CA SER A 214 8.40 -3.44 2.28
C SER A 214 8.90 -2.01 2.16
N LEU A 215 8.36 -1.09 2.97
CA LEU A 215 8.79 0.30 3.04
C LEU A 215 10.26 0.41 3.46
N TYR A 216 10.65 -0.23 4.56
CA TYR A 216 12.03 -0.22 5.04
C TYR A 216 13.01 -0.70 3.98
N ASN A 217 12.70 -1.82 3.31
CA ASN A 217 13.54 -2.34 2.22
C ASN A 217 13.66 -1.37 1.06
N THR A 218 12.57 -0.67 0.71
CA THR A 218 12.57 0.38 -0.32
C THR A 218 13.47 1.55 0.08
N LEU A 219 13.39 1.99 1.33
CA LEU A 219 14.22 3.09 1.84
C LEU A 219 15.70 2.74 1.89
N LYS A 220 16.04 1.50 2.27
CA LYS A 220 17.44 1.03 2.23
C LYS A 220 18.00 0.95 0.81
N LEU A 221 17.17 0.63 -0.18
CA LEU A 221 17.59 0.70 -1.59
C LEU A 221 17.79 2.15 -2.06
N SER A 222 16.91 3.07 -1.63
CA SER A 222 16.99 4.49 -2.01
C SER A 222 18.11 5.23 -1.30
N TYR A 223 18.40 4.86 -0.06
CA TYR A 223 19.29 5.59 0.85
C TYR A 223 20.17 4.62 1.67
N PRO A 224 21.09 3.88 1.02
CA PRO A 224 21.82 2.76 1.66
C PRO A 224 22.66 3.17 2.87
N ASN A 225 23.19 4.40 2.88
CA ASN A 225 24.14 4.88 3.88
C ASN A 225 23.50 5.83 4.92
N ARG A 226 22.18 6.06 4.86
CA ARG A 226 21.49 6.93 5.82
C ARG A 226 20.85 6.13 6.94
N LYS A 227 20.85 6.69 8.14
CA LYS A 227 20.02 6.19 9.24
C LYS A 227 18.55 6.45 8.96
N ILE A 228 17.71 5.50 9.34
CA ILE A 228 16.27 5.55 9.12
C ILE A 228 15.58 5.44 10.47
N ASN A 229 15.01 6.56 10.92
CA ASN A 229 14.22 6.64 12.14
C ASN A 229 12.72 6.56 11.79
N VAL A 230 11.93 6.03 12.68
CA VAL A 230 10.49 5.92 12.46
C VAL A 230 9.70 6.48 13.64
N ILE A 231 8.69 7.29 13.34
CA ILE A 231 7.61 7.70 14.22
C ILE A 231 6.40 6.89 13.77
N PHE A 232 6.04 5.87 14.56
CA PHE A 232 5.02 4.92 14.19
C PHE A 232 3.77 5.03 15.06
N GLN A 233 2.63 5.16 14.42
CA GLN A 233 1.33 5.04 15.08
C GLN A 233 0.67 3.70 14.74
N PRO A 234 0.54 2.79 15.70
CA PRO A 234 -0.23 1.56 15.50
C PRO A 234 -1.70 1.87 15.20
N HIS A 235 -2.35 1.07 14.37
CA HIS A 235 -3.75 1.23 14.00
C HIS A 235 -4.57 0.05 14.50
N THR A 236 -5.54 0.33 15.38
CA THR A 236 -6.41 -0.55 16.15
C THR A 236 -5.67 -1.42 17.17
N TYR A 237 -6.28 -1.58 18.33
CA TYR A 237 -5.74 -2.43 19.42
C TYR A 237 -5.66 -3.88 18.99
N GLU A 238 -6.71 -4.36 18.33
CA GLU A 238 -6.80 -5.76 17.95
C GLU A 238 -5.69 -6.16 16.99
N ARG A 239 -5.49 -5.41 15.89
CA ARG A 239 -4.39 -5.65 14.95
C ARG A 239 -3.04 -5.59 15.66
N THR A 240 -2.82 -4.58 16.50
CA THR A 240 -1.57 -4.36 17.19
C THR A 240 -1.24 -5.53 18.12
N ILE A 241 -2.22 -6.03 18.87
CA ILE A 241 -2.06 -7.17 19.77
C ILE A 241 -1.87 -8.47 18.96
N HIS A 242 -2.67 -8.68 17.92
CA HIS A 242 -2.58 -9.88 17.09
C HIS A 242 -1.19 -10.02 16.44
N PHE A 243 -0.68 -8.93 15.87
CA PHE A 243 0.60 -8.91 15.17
C PHE A 243 1.78 -8.39 16.02
N LYS A 244 1.66 -8.29 17.32
CA LYS A 244 2.68 -7.68 18.21
C LYS A 244 4.10 -8.22 18.02
N ARG A 245 4.24 -9.54 17.75
CA ARG A 245 5.55 -10.17 17.51
C ARG A 245 6.15 -9.73 16.16
N GLN A 246 5.31 -9.67 15.12
CA GLN A 246 5.69 -9.21 13.80
C GLN A 246 6.05 -7.72 13.81
N PHE A 247 5.25 -6.88 14.47
CA PHE A 247 5.56 -5.47 14.67
C PHE A 247 6.90 -5.29 15.40
N LYS A 248 7.12 -5.99 16.50
CA LYS A 248 8.39 -5.91 17.23
C LYS A 248 9.58 -6.30 16.35
N LYS A 249 9.42 -7.33 15.50
CA LYS A 249 10.47 -7.78 14.57
C LYS A 249 10.77 -6.72 13.51
N VAL A 250 9.75 -6.17 12.86
CA VAL A 250 9.93 -5.23 11.75
C VAL A 250 10.35 -3.84 12.22
N LEU A 251 9.93 -3.39 13.40
CA LEU A 251 10.34 -2.10 13.94
C LEU A 251 11.80 -2.08 14.41
N LYS A 252 12.32 -3.22 14.88
CA LYS A 252 13.72 -3.31 15.35
C LYS A 252 14.78 -3.08 14.26
N VAL A 253 14.42 -3.07 12.98
CA VAL A 253 15.38 -2.83 11.89
C VAL A 253 15.66 -1.34 11.68
N PHE A 254 14.81 -0.46 12.22
CA PHE A 254 15.02 0.99 12.18
C PHE A 254 16.04 1.42 13.22
N ASP A 255 16.79 2.49 12.92
CA ASP A 255 17.84 3.00 13.82
C ASP A 255 17.26 3.55 15.12
N LYS A 256 16.14 4.29 15.04
CA LYS A 256 15.35 4.72 16.19
C LYS A 256 13.86 4.54 15.92
N VAL A 257 13.13 4.17 16.95
CA VAL A 257 11.68 3.96 16.87
C VAL A 257 11.01 4.78 17.96
N TYR A 258 10.06 5.62 17.56
CA TYR A 258 9.20 6.38 18.45
C TYR A 258 7.75 5.95 18.25
N LEU A 259 7.07 5.57 19.31
CA LEU A 259 5.70 5.08 19.25
C LEU A 259 4.72 6.13 19.73
N LEU A 260 3.65 6.29 18.98
CA LEU A 260 2.43 6.98 19.41
C LEU A 260 1.45 5.96 20.00
N ASP A 261 0.48 6.45 20.73
CA ASP A 261 -0.66 5.67 21.16
C ASP A 261 -1.45 5.12 19.98
N VAL A 262 -2.13 4.01 20.20
CA VAL A 262 -2.91 3.34 19.16
C VAL A 262 -4.01 4.25 18.62
N PHE A 263 -4.05 4.41 17.29
CA PHE A 263 -5.14 5.07 16.60
C PHE A 263 -6.33 4.13 16.45
N THR A 264 -7.40 4.38 17.16
CA THR A 264 -8.58 3.49 17.17
C THR A 264 -9.50 3.66 15.98
N SER A 265 -9.45 4.84 15.31
CA SER A 265 -10.38 5.22 14.26
C SER A 265 -11.85 5.17 14.76
N LYS A 266 -12.81 5.06 13.84
CA LYS A 266 -14.23 4.84 14.19
C LYS A 266 -14.57 3.36 14.47
N ARG A 267 -13.59 2.47 14.43
CA ARG A 267 -13.80 1.01 14.56
C ARG A 267 -13.77 0.51 15.99
N GLU A 268 -12.97 1.16 16.84
CA GLU A 268 -12.78 0.78 18.23
C GLU A 268 -12.93 2.00 19.15
N LYS A 269 -13.38 1.78 20.38
CA LYS A 269 -13.33 2.81 21.43
C LYS A 269 -11.94 2.81 22.08
N HIS A 270 -11.51 3.98 22.56
CA HIS A 270 -10.28 4.08 23.33
C HIS A 270 -10.35 3.17 24.56
N ASN A 271 -9.25 2.41 24.82
CA ASN A 271 -9.19 1.42 25.88
C ASN A 271 -7.82 1.47 26.57
N LEU A 272 -7.77 2.11 27.73
CA LEU A 272 -6.55 2.30 28.53
C LEU A 272 -5.88 0.97 28.89
N ASN A 273 -6.66 -0.06 29.25
CA ASN A 273 -6.09 -1.37 29.61
C ASN A 273 -5.39 -2.04 28.40
N MET A 274 -5.91 -1.85 27.21
CA MET A 274 -5.26 -2.37 25.99
C MET A 274 -4.03 -1.55 25.64
N GLN A 275 -4.09 -0.21 25.79
CA GLN A 275 -2.94 0.65 25.60
C GLN A 275 -1.80 0.26 26.54
N ASP A 276 -2.05 0.10 27.83
CA ASP A 276 -1.08 -0.34 28.81
C ASP A 276 -0.41 -1.68 28.46
N LYS A 277 -1.19 -2.64 27.96
CA LYS A 277 -0.64 -3.94 27.51
C LYS A 277 0.30 -3.78 26.33
N ILE A 278 -0.04 -2.90 25.38
CA ILE A 278 0.79 -2.61 24.22
C ILE A 278 2.06 -1.90 24.65
N ASP A 279 1.97 -0.90 25.51
CA ASP A 279 3.09 -0.15 26.04
C ASP A 279 4.08 -1.04 26.79
N LYS A 280 3.59 -1.90 27.67
CA LYS A 280 4.41 -2.91 28.35
C LYS A 280 5.12 -3.85 27.39
N TYR A 281 4.44 -4.24 26.29
CA TYR A 281 5.04 -5.12 25.29
C TYR A 281 6.13 -4.42 24.47
N PHE A 282 5.92 -3.15 24.14
CA PHE A 282 6.82 -2.34 23.33
C PHE A 282 7.75 -1.41 24.14
N LYS A 283 7.87 -1.62 25.44
CA LYS A 283 8.68 -0.80 26.38
C LYS A 283 10.15 -0.58 25.99
N HIS A 284 10.64 -1.31 24.99
CA HIS A 284 12.01 -1.18 24.46
C HIS A 284 12.14 -0.12 23.36
N PHE A 285 11.02 0.40 22.87
CA PHE A 285 10.99 1.52 21.94
C PHE A 285 10.73 2.82 22.68
N ASN A 286 11.16 3.94 22.14
CA ASN A 286 10.92 5.24 22.75
C ASN A 286 9.44 5.63 22.60
N LYS A 287 8.93 6.39 23.55
CA LYS A 287 7.64 7.08 23.41
C LYS A 287 7.84 8.35 22.59
N ILE A 288 6.77 8.83 21.93
CA ILE A 288 6.84 10.07 21.15
C ILE A 288 7.18 11.28 22.00
N GLU A 289 6.79 11.29 23.27
CA GLU A 289 7.08 12.34 24.25
C GLU A 289 8.58 12.48 24.52
N ASP A 290 9.37 11.41 24.30
CA ASP A 290 10.83 11.41 24.44
C ASP A 290 11.52 12.12 23.25
N LEU A 291 10.79 12.41 22.17
CA LEU A 291 11.30 13.06 20.98
C LEU A 291 11.04 14.56 20.99
N ASN A 292 12.10 15.34 21.05
CA ASN A 292 12.00 16.76 20.69
C ASN A 292 11.91 16.92 19.18
N VAL A 293 10.68 16.97 18.65
CA VAL A 293 10.40 17.03 17.21
C VAL A 293 11.06 18.25 16.53
N SER A 294 11.22 19.37 17.26
CA SER A 294 11.85 20.57 16.70
C SER A 294 13.36 20.40 16.43
N LYS A 295 14.00 19.42 17.09
CA LYS A 295 15.42 19.09 16.86
C LYS A 295 15.65 18.14 15.68
N ILE A 296 14.61 17.67 15.02
CA ILE A 296 14.78 16.82 13.82
C ILE A 296 15.64 17.53 12.76
N LYS A 297 15.51 18.84 12.63
CA LYS A 297 16.31 19.66 11.71
C LYS A 297 17.84 19.55 11.91
N ASP A 298 18.28 19.21 13.11
CA ASP A 298 19.69 19.15 13.50
C ASP A 298 20.38 17.84 13.06
N TYR A 299 19.66 16.94 12.41
CA TYR A 299 20.17 15.67 11.93
C TYR A 299 20.30 15.67 10.40
N ALA A 300 21.05 14.72 9.85
CA ALA A 300 21.12 14.44 8.41
C ALA A 300 20.64 13.01 8.14
N GLU A 301 19.42 12.71 8.56
CA GLU A 301 18.85 11.36 8.62
C GLU A 301 17.52 11.25 7.84
N ILE A 302 16.97 10.06 7.77
CA ILE A 302 15.63 9.84 7.24
C ILE A 302 14.66 9.67 8.40
N TRP A 303 13.55 10.38 8.35
CA TRP A 303 12.49 10.32 9.33
C TRP A 303 11.20 9.88 8.66
N VAL A 304 10.70 8.73 9.06
CA VAL A 304 9.48 8.12 8.51
C VAL A 304 8.34 8.35 9.46
N PHE A 305 7.30 9.03 9.00
CA PHE A 305 6.03 9.22 9.69
C PHE A 305 5.06 8.18 9.19
N LEU A 306 4.78 7.19 10.03
CA LEU A 306 4.21 5.93 9.64
C LEU A 306 2.89 5.64 10.35
N GLY A 307 1.86 5.33 9.59
CA GLY A 307 0.56 4.91 10.12
C GLY A 307 -0.64 5.68 9.58
N ALA A 308 -1.83 5.24 9.94
CA ALA A 308 -3.10 5.75 9.42
C ALA A 308 -3.63 7.02 10.11
N GLY A 309 -3.03 7.45 11.22
CA GLY A 309 -3.55 8.52 12.09
C GLY A 309 -2.62 9.73 12.21
N LEU A 310 -2.37 10.15 13.46
CA LEU A 310 -1.71 11.42 13.84
C LEU A 310 -0.24 11.56 13.42
N ALA A 311 0.45 10.48 13.05
CA ALA A 311 1.85 10.57 12.59
C ALA A 311 2.01 11.58 11.45
N ASN A 312 1.04 11.64 10.52
CA ASN A 312 1.02 12.64 9.45
C ASN A 312 0.81 14.07 9.98
N GLU A 313 0.00 14.26 11.02
CA GLU A 313 -0.23 15.58 11.60
C GLU A 313 1.04 16.13 12.25
N ILE A 314 1.85 15.28 12.91
CA ILE A 314 3.16 15.67 13.44
C ILE A 314 4.06 16.17 12.33
N LEU A 315 4.11 15.46 11.19
CA LEU A 315 4.86 15.87 10.02
C LEU A 315 4.39 17.23 9.49
N LEU A 316 3.08 17.41 9.30
CA LEU A 316 2.51 18.64 8.78
C LEU A 316 2.79 19.84 9.72
N ASN A 317 2.67 19.63 11.04
CA ASN A 317 2.99 20.65 12.03
C ASN A 317 4.48 21.04 12.02
N LEU A 318 5.37 20.06 11.83
CA LEU A 318 6.80 20.32 11.70
C LEU A 318 7.12 21.23 10.50
N ILE A 319 6.49 20.95 9.35
CA ILE A 319 6.71 21.71 8.11
C ILE A 319 6.05 23.09 8.19
N ASN A 320 4.84 23.19 8.75
CA ASN A 320 4.06 24.44 8.78
C ASN A 320 4.64 25.45 9.78
N LYS A 321 5.15 25.02 10.94
CA LYS A 321 5.82 25.93 11.88
C LYS A 321 6.95 26.71 11.21
N GLU A 322 7.65 26.12 10.25
CA GLU A 322 8.74 26.81 9.55
C GLU A 322 8.29 27.72 8.42
N LYS A 323 7.15 27.41 7.77
CA LYS A 323 6.59 28.36 6.78
C LYS A 323 6.21 29.68 7.42
N MET A 324 5.73 29.66 8.66
CA MET A 324 5.39 30.90 9.39
C MET A 324 6.60 31.78 9.72
N TRP A 325 7.80 31.16 9.93
CA TRP A 325 9.03 31.92 10.21
C TRP A 325 9.70 32.51 8.97
N LYS A 326 9.34 32.06 7.76
CA LYS A 326 9.89 32.61 6.50
C LYS A 326 9.12 33.84 5.99
N PHE A 327 8.00 34.19 6.62
CA PHE A 327 7.16 35.35 6.29
C PHE A 327 7.07 36.38 7.43
N SER A 328 7.79 36.20 8.52
CA SER A 328 8.05 37.17 9.58
C SER A 328 9.48 37.68 9.48
#